data_bbf7965a8e5a4ac3d518bf84ab8116d0
#
_entry.id   bbf7965a8e5a4ac3d518bf84ab8116d0
#
_cell.length_a   1.000
_cell.length_b   1.000
_cell.length_c   1.000
_cell.angle_alpha   90.00
_cell.angle_beta   90.00
_cell.angle_gamma   90.00
#
_symmetry.space_group_name_H-M   'P 1'
#
loop_
_entity.id
_entity.type
_entity.pdbx_description
1 polymer ?
#
loop_
_entity_poly.entity_id
_entity_poly.type
_entity_poly.pdbx_seq_one_letter_code
_entity_poly.pdbx_strand_id
1 'polypeptide(L)'
;MFFWFLALSFVLVALVFDSPALDFRMVMLGSVLPMVELLAGGPWALHTLLAPLVVLVAVMLATRGRRLSRRRWLGLPIGLFLYLVLDGAWLRTDLFWWPVFGVAVDSADLPEFKPAATLVVLELVGLAVGAWSVRRFGLTDRGRLRLFCTQGRLDRSQMGAHRSWRPRRR
;
A
#
# COMPACT_ATOMS: atom_id res chain seq x y z
N MET A 1 -7.81 -11.21 4.39
CA MET A 1 -7.68 -9.73 4.47
C MET A 1 -6.99 -9.11 3.25
N PHE A 2 -7.06 -9.77 2.12
CA PHE A 2 -6.39 -9.32 0.89
C PHE A 2 -6.89 -7.95 0.41
N PHE A 3 -8.20 -7.78 0.24
CA PHE A 3 -8.77 -6.52 -0.22
C PHE A 3 -8.65 -5.39 0.79
N TRP A 4 -8.61 -5.70 2.09
CA TRP A 4 -8.31 -4.74 3.15
C TRP A 4 -6.97 -4.04 2.91
N PHE A 5 -5.89 -4.79 2.81
CA PHE A 5 -4.55 -4.22 2.60
C PHE A 5 -4.43 -3.53 1.25
N LEU A 6 -4.92 -4.17 0.19
CA LEU A 6 -4.82 -3.66 -1.18
C LEU A 6 -5.56 -2.34 -1.36
N ALA A 7 -6.82 -2.25 -0.93
CA ALA A 7 -7.64 -1.07 -1.13
C ALA A 7 -7.24 0.10 -0.21
N LEU A 8 -6.99 -0.19 1.08
CA LEU A 8 -6.63 0.88 2.01
C LEU A 8 -5.25 1.46 1.72
N SER A 9 -4.25 0.64 1.39
CA SER A 9 -2.92 1.15 1.02
C SER A 9 -3.00 2.04 -0.21
N PHE A 10 -3.76 1.63 -1.23
CA PHE A 10 -4.00 2.45 -2.41
C PHE A 10 -4.65 3.79 -2.07
N VAL A 11 -5.75 3.77 -1.30
CA VAL A 11 -6.50 4.98 -0.93
C VAL A 11 -5.67 5.91 -0.06
N LEU A 12 -5.00 5.38 0.98
CA LEU A 12 -4.16 6.18 1.88
C LEU A 12 -3.06 6.90 1.09
N VAL A 13 -2.34 6.18 0.22
CA VAL A 13 -1.30 6.80 -0.60
C VAL A 13 -1.88 7.80 -1.59
N ALA A 14 -3.03 7.49 -2.21
CA ALA A 14 -3.67 8.40 -3.14
C ALA A 14 -4.18 9.69 -2.49
N LEU A 15 -4.55 9.65 -1.21
CA LEU A 15 -5.00 10.83 -0.46
C LEU A 15 -3.84 11.65 0.11
N VAL A 16 -2.78 10.98 0.57
CA VAL A 16 -1.62 11.63 1.22
C VAL A 16 -0.64 12.16 0.18
N PHE A 17 -0.33 11.37 -0.84
CA PHE A 17 0.66 11.73 -1.84
C PHE A 17 0.00 12.25 -3.11
N ASP A 18 0.12 13.55 -3.34
CA ASP A 18 -0.34 14.20 -4.58
C ASP A 18 0.74 14.13 -5.68
N SER A 19 1.35 12.96 -5.84
CA SER A 19 2.43 12.76 -6.80
C SER A 19 1.95 11.98 -8.03
N PRO A 20 1.98 12.58 -9.23
CA PRO A 20 1.64 11.87 -10.47
C PRO A 20 2.71 10.86 -10.89
N ALA A 21 3.85 10.82 -10.19
CA ALA A 21 4.99 10.00 -10.57
C ALA A 21 5.11 8.69 -9.78
N LEU A 22 4.26 8.50 -8.75
CA LEU A 22 4.23 7.27 -7.96
C LEU A 22 3.47 6.17 -8.72
N ASP A 23 4.01 4.96 -8.73
CA ASP A 23 3.32 3.80 -9.29
C ASP A 23 2.48 3.12 -8.20
N PHE A 24 1.17 3.37 -8.23
CA PHE A 24 0.23 2.82 -7.24
C PHE A 24 0.16 1.29 -7.26
N ARG A 25 0.49 0.65 -8.38
CA ARG A 25 0.54 -0.82 -8.47
C ARG A 25 1.66 -1.37 -7.59
N MET A 26 2.80 -0.67 -7.50
CA MET A 26 3.90 -1.06 -6.62
C MET A 26 3.52 -0.88 -5.15
N VAL A 27 2.71 0.11 -4.80
CA VAL A 27 2.15 0.27 -3.45
C VAL A 27 1.24 -0.90 -3.10
N MET A 28 0.31 -1.22 -3.99
CA MET A 28 -0.63 -2.34 -3.80
C MET A 28 0.11 -3.67 -3.70
N LEU A 29 1.12 -3.89 -4.57
CA LEU A 29 1.97 -5.08 -4.52
C LEU A 29 2.72 -5.18 -3.19
N GLY A 30 3.35 -4.08 -2.74
CA GLY A 30 4.07 -4.03 -1.47
C GLY A 30 3.18 -4.32 -0.27
N SER A 31 1.92 -3.85 -0.30
CA SER A 31 0.98 -4.08 0.81
C SER A 31 0.43 -5.50 0.89
N VAL A 32 0.58 -6.31 -0.15
CA VAL A 32 0.12 -7.70 -0.18
C VAL A 32 1.29 -8.68 -0.05
N LEU A 33 2.51 -8.23 -0.33
CA LEU A 33 3.69 -9.08 -0.36
C LEU A 33 3.92 -9.88 0.95
N PRO A 34 3.73 -9.32 2.17
CA PRO A 34 3.90 -10.07 3.41
C PRO A 34 2.92 -11.25 3.56
N MET A 35 1.75 -11.19 2.91
CA MET A 35 0.80 -12.30 2.93
C MET A 35 1.34 -13.56 2.23
N VAL A 36 2.25 -13.41 1.28
CA VAL A 36 2.90 -14.55 0.61
C VAL A 36 3.78 -15.32 1.57
N GLU A 37 4.37 -14.63 2.55
CA GLU A 37 5.21 -15.25 3.58
C GLU A 37 4.42 -16.22 4.47
N LEU A 38 3.14 -15.92 4.72
CA LEU A 38 2.25 -16.80 5.48
C LEU A 38 1.95 -18.10 4.74
N LEU A 39 1.88 -18.06 3.41
CA LEU A 39 1.72 -19.27 2.58
C LEU A 39 2.99 -20.15 2.63
N ALA A 40 4.14 -19.56 2.96
CA ALA A 40 5.42 -20.25 3.10
C ALA A 40 5.66 -20.83 4.50
N GLY A 41 4.70 -20.72 5.42
CA GLY A 41 4.74 -21.39 6.74
C GLY A 41 4.88 -20.50 7.96
N GLY A 42 4.74 -19.19 7.83
CA GLY A 42 4.66 -18.28 8.97
C GLY A 42 5.17 -16.87 8.70
N PRO A 43 4.97 -15.96 9.66
CA PRO A 43 5.48 -14.60 9.57
C PRO A 43 6.98 -14.60 9.80
N TRP A 44 7.69 -14.05 8.86
CA TRP A 44 9.14 -13.96 8.89
C TRP A 44 9.56 -12.48 8.78
N ALA A 45 10.60 -12.22 8.01
CA ALA A 45 11.23 -10.94 7.89
C ALA A 45 10.30 -9.82 7.38
N LEU A 46 9.31 -10.11 6.53
CA LEU A 46 8.44 -9.10 5.92
C LEU A 46 7.44 -8.47 6.91
N HIS A 47 7.23 -9.09 8.08
CA HIS A 47 6.36 -8.56 9.14
C HIS A 47 7.11 -7.65 10.13
N THR A 48 8.39 -7.36 9.87
CA THR A 48 9.22 -6.50 10.70
C THR A 48 9.42 -5.12 10.08
N LEU A 49 9.71 -4.11 10.89
CA LEU A 49 10.08 -2.78 10.40
C LEU A 49 11.36 -2.80 9.54
N LEU A 50 12.20 -3.78 9.77
CA LEU A 50 13.43 -3.96 8.99
C LEU A 50 13.15 -4.21 7.50
N ALA A 51 12.07 -4.94 7.16
CA ALA A 51 11.75 -5.27 5.78
C ALA A 51 11.52 -4.04 4.88
N PRO A 52 10.59 -3.13 5.17
CA PRO A 52 10.40 -1.93 4.35
C PRO A 52 11.66 -1.05 4.31
N LEU A 53 12.46 -1.03 5.39
CA LEU A 53 13.72 -0.28 5.42
C LEU A 53 14.77 -0.90 4.49
N VAL A 54 14.98 -2.20 4.54
CA VAL A 54 15.91 -2.92 3.66
C VAL A 54 15.49 -2.77 2.20
N VAL A 55 14.20 -2.95 1.90
CA VAL A 55 13.67 -2.77 0.54
C VAL A 55 13.85 -1.32 0.08
N LEU A 56 13.64 -0.33 0.95
CA LEU A 56 13.87 1.07 0.64
C LEU A 56 15.34 1.33 0.26
N VAL A 57 16.27 0.85 1.08
CA VAL A 57 17.72 0.98 0.81
C VAL A 57 18.08 0.27 -0.48
N ALA A 58 17.61 -0.95 -0.70
CA ALA A 58 17.85 -1.71 -1.92
C ALA A 58 17.34 -0.97 -3.16
N VAL A 59 16.12 -0.42 -3.11
CA VAL A 59 15.55 0.40 -4.19
C VAL A 59 16.39 1.65 -4.43
N MET A 60 16.82 2.35 -3.39
CA MET A 60 17.65 3.56 -3.51
C MET A 60 19.01 3.26 -4.15
N LEU A 61 19.64 2.16 -3.78
CA LEU A 61 20.91 1.73 -4.34
C LEU A 61 20.77 1.25 -5.80
N ALA A 62 19.79 0.38 -6.07
CA ALA A 62 19.55 -0.17 -7.40
C ALA A 62 19.11 0.89 -8.42
N THR A 63 18.48 1.96 -7.96
CA THR A 63 18.01 3.05 -8.82
C THR A 63 18.89 4.29 -8.77
N ARG A 64 20.13 4.14 -8.28
CA ARG A 64 21.11 5.24 -8.22
C ARG A 64 21.34 5.82 -9.62
N GLY A 65 21.12 7.14 -9.77
CA GLY A 65 21.21 7.82 -11.06
C GLY A 65 19.95 7.73 -11.94
N ARG A 66 18.96 6.90 -11.63
CA ARG A 66 17.75 6.70 -12.43
C ARG A 66 16.50 7.26 -11.74
N ARG A 67 16.30 8.58 -11.78
CA ARG A 67 15.21 9.27 -11.04
C ARG A 67 13.80 8.73 -11.35
N LEU A 68 13.50 8.39 -12.59
CA LEU A 68 12.18 7.89 -13.00
C LEU A 68 11.92 6.48 -12.47
N SER A 69 12.89 5.59 -12.57
CA SER A 69 12.81 4.24 -12.02
C SER A 69 12.64 4.26 -10.50
N ARG A 70 13.40 5.12 -9.81
CA ARG A 70 13.30 5.29 -8.36
C ARG A 70 11.89 5.65 -7.92
N ARG A 71 11.27 6.66 -8.54
CA ARG A 71 9.90 7.08 -8.21
C ARG A 71 8.87 5.96 -8.37
N ARG A 72 9.06 5.10 -9.34
CA ARG A 72 8.21 3.93 -9.56
C ARG A 72 8.38 2.90 -8.45
N TRP A 73 9.63 2.51 -8.17
CA TRP A 73 9.94 1.44 -7.21
C TRP A 73 9.76 1.85 -5.75
N LEU A 74 9.76 3.14 -5.42
CA LEU A 74 9.45 3.61 -4.06
C LEU A 74 8.05 3.22 -3.60
N GLY A 75 7.13 2.92 -4.50
CA GLY A 75 5.82 2.39 -4.13
C GLY A 75 5.89 1.08 -3.34
N LEU A 76 6.89 0.22 -3.61
CA LEU A 76 7.03 -1.08 -2.96
C LEU A 76 7.32 -0.98 -1.45
N PRO A 77 8.38 -0.29 -0.98
CA PRO A 77 8.62 -0.12 0.45
C PRO A 77 7.52 0.68 1.15
N ILE A 78 6.88 1.64 0.47
CA ILE A 78 5.71 2.35 1.00
C ILE A 78 4.56 1.39 1.25
N GLY A 79 4.28 0.48 0.30
CA GLY A 79 3.24 -0.54 0.45
C GLY A 79 3.52 -1.51 1.59
N LEU A 80 4.77 -2.00 1.71
CA LEU A 80 5.21 -2.84 2.83
C LEU A 80 5.02 -2.14 4.18
N PHE A 81 5.41 -0.88 4.29
CA PHE A 81 5.23 -0.10 5.51
C PHE A 81 3.74 0.06 5.85
N LEU A 82 2.90 0.34 4.84
CA LEU A 82 1.46 0.44 5.05
C LEU A 82 0.82 -0.87 5.48
N TYR A 83 1.32 -2.01 4.98
CA TYR A 83 0.90 -3.31 5.50
C TYR A 83 1.09 -3.38 7.02
N LEU A 84 2.30 -3.08 7.52
CA LEU A 84 2.61 -3.11 8.95
C LEU A 84 1.71 -2.17 9.77
N VAL A 85 1.40 -0.99 9.21
CA VAL A 85 0.49 -0.03 9.87
C VAL A 85 -0.93 -0.56 9.92
N LEU A 86 -1.46 -1.07 8.80
CA LEU A 86 -2.83 -1.58 8.68
C LEU A 86 -3.04 -2.91 9.43
N ASP A 87 -1.98 -3.69 9.57
CA ASP A 87 -1.95 -4.91 10.36
C ASP A 87 -1.97 -4.64 11.87
N GLY A 88 -1.53 -3.46 12.28
CA GLY A 88 -1.30 -3.13 13.68
C GLY A 88 -0.03 -3.77 14.23
N ALA A 89 0.93 -4.12 13.37
CA ALA A 89 2.20 -4.74 13.77
C ALA A 89 2.97 -3.89 14.80
N TRP A 90 2.81 -2.59 14.77
CA TRP A 90 3.39 -1.64 15.73
C TRP A 90 2.88 -1.82 17.17
N LEU A 91 1.74 -2.49 17.37
CA LEU A 91 1.22 -2.85 18.70
C LEU A 91 1.98 -4.07 19.28
N ARG A 92 2.68 -4.82 18.45
CA ARG A 92 3.45 -6.02 18.82
C ARG A 92 4.93 -5.69 18.77
N THR A 93 5.44 -5.17 19.87
CA THR A 93 6.82 -4.65 19.95
C THR A 93 7.87 -5.68 19.59
N ASP A 94 7.69 -6.93 19.94
CA ASP A 94 8.67 -8.01 19.75
C ASP A 94 8.88 -8.35 18.27
N LEU A 95 7.79 -8.47 17.50
CA LEU A 95 7.84 -8.73 16.07
C LEU A 95 8.24 -7.48 15.27
N PHE A 96 7.65 -6.32 15.62
CA PHE A 96 7.87 -5.07 14.88
C PHE A 96 9.33 -4.62 14.93
N TRP A 97 9.96 -4.71 16.11
CA TRP A 97 11.35 -4.30 16.33
C TRP A 97 12.36 -5.42 16.15
N TRP A 98 11.93 -6.60 15.71
CA TRP A 98 12.89 -7.67 15.42
C TRP A 98 13.95 -7.18 14.41
N PRO A 99 15.24 -7.49 14.58
CA PRO A 99 15.90 -8.32 15.63
C PRO A 99 16.40 -7.54 16.85
N VAL A 100 16.03 -6.26 17.00
CA VAL A 100 16.61 -5.35 18.01
C VAL A 100 16.29 -5.80 19.45
N PHE A 101 15.06 -6.28 19.70
CA PHE A 101 14.62 -6.68 21.04
C PHE A 101 14.55 -8.19 21.25
N GLY A 102 14.98 -9.01 20.30
CA GLY A 102 15.02 -10.46 20.46
C GLY A 102 14.93 -11.22 19.15
N VAL A 103 15.23 -12.51 19.20
CA VAL A 103 15.25 -13.43 18.05
C VAL A 103 14.03 -14.33 18.02
N ALA A 104 13.32 -14.47 19.17
CA ALA A 104 12.14 -15.30 19.26
C ALA A 104 10.92 -14.53 18.72
N VAL A 105 10.29 -15.09 17.70
CA VAL A 105 9.04 -14.59 17.12
C VAL A 105 7.93 -15.51 17.58
N ASP A 106 7.06 -15.02 18.48
CA ASP A 106 5.85 -15.76 18.85
C ASP A 106 4.80 -15.54 17.76
N SER A 107 4.41 -16.63 17.11
CA SER A 107 3.48 -16.62 15.98
C SER A 107 2.01 -16.56 16.40
N ALA A 108 1.72 -16.60 17.72
CA ALA A 108 0.35 -16.74 18.22
C ALA A 108 -0.56 -15.52 17.99
N ASP A 109 0.03 -14.33 17.82
CA ASP A 109 -0.72 -13.06 17.71
C ASP A 109 -0.77 -12.45 16.31
N LEU A 110 -0.69 -13.28 15.28
CA LEU A 110 -0.77 -12.76 13.91
C LEU A 110 -2.21 -12.41 13.51
N PRO A 111 -2.40 -11.37 12.67
CA PRO A 111 -3.73 -10.94 12.25
C PRO A 111 -4.49 -12.01 11.48
N GLU A 112 -3.77 -12.90 10.82
CA GLU A 112 -4.34 -14.02 10.08
C GLU A 112 -4.99 -15.08 10.99
N PHE A 113 -4.64 -15.07 12.24
CA PHE A 113 -5.27 -15.92 13.28
C PHE A 113 -6.41 -15.21 14.03
N LYS A 114 -6.81 -14.00 13.59
CA LYS A 114 -8.01 -13.34 14.13
C LYS A 114 -9.26 -14.19 13.86
N PRO A 115 -10.31 -14.02 14.69
CA PRO A 115 -11.58 -14.73 14.49
C PRO A 115 -12.08 -14.55 13.05
N ALA A 116 -12.59 -15.61 12.44
CA ALA A 116 -13.07 -15.60 11.05
C ALA A 116 -14.07 -14.48 10.77
N ALA A 117 -14.91 -14.12 11.74
CA ALA A 117 -15.84 -13.01 11.64
C ALA A 117 -15.12 -11.66 11.41
N THR A 118 -14.02 -11.42 12.13
CA THR A 118 -13.22 -10.21 11.97
C THR A 118 -12.57 -10.16 10.60
N LEU A 119 -12.05 -11.29 10.11
CA LEU A 119 -11.45 -11.39 8.78
C LEU A 119 -12.47 -11.06 7.67
N VAL A 120 -13.69 -11.60 7.80
CA VAL A 120 -14.79 -11.33 6.86
C VAL A 120 -15.18 -9.86 6.88
N VAL A 121 -15.32 -9.25 8.05
CA VAL A 121 -15.67 -7.82 8.17
C VAL A 121 -14.61 -6.94 7.52
N LEU A 122 -13.33 -7.19 7.80
CA LEU A 122 -12.23 -6.43 7.21
C LEU A 122 -12.19 -6.57 5.68
N GLU A 123 -12.44 -7.79 5.18
CA GLU A 123 -12.48 -8.04 3.74
C GLU A 123 -13.65 -7.30 3.06
N LEU A 124 -14.83 -7.30 3.67
CA LEU A 124 -15.99 -6.55 3.18
C LEU A 124 -15.74 -5.04 3.18
N VAL A 125 -15.11 -4.52 4.24
CA VAL A 125 -14.70 -3.11 4.29
C VAL A 125 -13.67 -2.80 3.20
N GLY A 126 -12.68 -3.68 3.01
CA GLY A 126 -11.70 -3.55 1.93
C GLY A 126 -12.34 -3.51 0.55
N LEU A 127 -13.31 -4.39 0.29
CA LEU A 127 -14.08 -4.40 -0.95
C LEU A 127 -14.90 -3.11 -1.13
N ALA A 128 -15.57 -2.64 -0.08
CA ALA A 128 -16.34 -1.40 -0.11
C ALA A 128 -15.45 -0.18 -0.40
N VAL A 129 -14.31 -0.07 0.27
CA VAL A 129 -13.30 0.98 0.04
C VAL A 129 -12.73 0.88 -1.38
N GLY A 130 -12.46 -0.32 -1.87
CA GLY A 130 -12.02 -0.57 -3.23
C GLY A 130 -13.05 -0.10 -4.26
N ALA A 131 -14.31 -0.48 -4.11
CA ALA A 131 -15.40 -0.06 -4.99
C ALA A 131 -15.61 1.47 -4.95
N TRP A 132 -15.56 2.06 -3.76
CA TRP A 132 -15.59 3.52 -3.60
C TRP A 132 -14.43 4.19 -4.32
N SER A 133 -13.22 3.67 -4.17
CA SER A 133 -12.02 4.23 -4.79
C SER A 133 -12.07 4.19 -6.32
N VAL A 134 -12.57 3.08 -6.90
CA VAL A 134 -12.78 2.96 -8.35
C VAL A 134 -13.70 4.07 -8.87
N ARG A 135 -14.79 4.34 -8.16
CA ARG A 135 -15.71 5.44 -8.51
C ARG A 135 -15.07 6.81 -8.27
N ARG A 136 -14.45 7.01 -7.12
CA ARG A 136 -13.85 8.29 -6.71
C ARG A 136 -12.71 8.75 -7.62
N PHE A 137 -11.89 7.82 -8.09
CA PHE A 137 -10.77 8.09 -8.99
C PHE A 137 -11.13 7.93 -10.48
N GLY A 138 -12.39 7.63 -10.78
CA GLY A 138 -12.90 7.52 -12.13
C GLY A 138 -12.28 6.37 -12.94
N LEU A 139 -11.86 5.30 -12.26
CA LEU A 139 -11.27 4.12 -12.91
C LEU A 139 -12.31 3.29 -13.70
N THR A 140 -13.57 3.70 -13.69
CA THR A 140 -14.62 3.14 -14.55
C THR A 140 -14.42 3.54 -16.02
N ASP A 141 -13.72 4.67 -16.27
CA ASP A 141 -13.37 5.10 -17.62
C ASP A 141 -12.24 4.22 -18.17
N ARG A 142 -12.43 3.70 -19.39
CA ARG A 142 -11.48 2.77 -20.03
C ARG A 142 -10.11 3.40 -20.26
N GLY A 143 -10.05 4.71 -20.56
CA GLY A 143 -8.80 5.42 -20.75
C GLY A 143 -8.00 5.53 -19.47
N ARG A 144 -8.65 5.91 -18.36
CA ARG A 144 -8.04 6.02 -17.04
C ARG A 144 -7.65 4.65 -16.48
N LEU A 145 -8.49 3.65 -16.66
CA LEU A 145 -8.17 2.28 -16.28
C LEU A 145 -6.93 1.78 -17.03
N ARG A 146 -6.84 2.02 -18.34
CA ARG A 146 -5.68 1.65 -19.15
C ARG A 146 -4.42 2.38 -18.67
N LEU A 147 -4.49 3.67 -18.36
CA LEU A 147 -3.38 4.44 -17.81
C LEU A 147 -2.92 3.86 -16.46
N PHE A 148 -3.87 3.54 -15.59
CA PHE A 148 -3.59 2.91 -14.32
C PHE A 148 -2.95 1.53 -14.49
N CYS A 149 -3.52 0.68 -15.35
CA CYS A 149 -3.00 -0.67 -15.60
C CYS A 149 -1.64 -0.70 -16.32
N THR A 150 -1.33 0.29 -17.16
CA THR A 150 -0.06 0.32 -17.92
C THR A 150 1.05 1.09 -17.20
N GLN A 151 0.71 2.19 -16.52
CA GLN A 151 1.69 3.10 -15.92
C GLN A 151 1.60 3.18 -14.40
N GLY A 152 0.56 2.62 -13.78
CA GLY A 152 0.30 2.73 -12.34
C GLY A 152 -0.03 4.14 -11.87
N ARG A 153 -0.47 5.02 -12.76
CA ARG A 153 -0.73 6.44 -12.47
C ARG A 153 -2.22 6.73 -12.43
N LEU A 154 -2.60 7.69 -11.59
CA LEU A 154 -3.94 8.25 -11.55
C LEU A 154 -3.99 9.55 -12.38
N ASP A 155 -4.95 9.63 -13.30
CA ASP A 155 -5.25 10.88 -13.98
C ASP A 155 -6.05 11.80 -13.04
N ARG A 156 -5.39 12.84 -12.56
CA ARG A 156 -5.98 13.83 -11.65
C ARG A 156 -6.44 15.12 -12.34
N SER A 157 -6.37 15.18 -13.65
CA SER A 157 -6.67 16.40 -14.43
C SER A 157 -8.05 16.97 -14.13
N GLN A 158 -9.02 16.15 -13.78
CA GLN A 158 -10.37 16.59 -13.41
C GLN A 158 -10.65 16.68 -11.91
N MET A 159 -9.77 16.16 -11.04
CA MET A 159 -9.94 16.33 -9.59
C MET A 159 -9.67 17.77 -9.14
N GLY A 160 -8.83 18.51 -9.88
CA GLY A 160 -8.55 19.94 -9.67
C GLY A 160 -9.62 20.88 -10.24
N ALA A 161 -10.42 20.43 -11.20
CA ALA A 161 -11.42 21.28 -11.87
C ALA A 161 -12.55 21.75 -10.93
N HIS A 162 -12.85 21.02 -9.85
CA HIS A 162 -13.81 21.45 -8.83
C HIS A 162 -13.27 22.53 -7.86
N ARG A 163 -11.97 22.83 -7.90
CA ARG A 163 -11.36 23.90 -7.05
C ARG A 163 -11.13 25.21 -7.79
N SER A 164 -11.27 25.28 -9.09
CA SER A 164 -11.06 26.52 -9.86
C SER A 164 -12.39 27.11 -10.37
N TRP A 165 -13.32 27.38 -9.47
CA TRP A 165 -14.33 28.40 -9.74
C TRP A 165 -13.63 29.76 -9.68
N ARG A 166 -13.02 30.18 -10.80
CA ARG A 166 -12.64 31.58 -10.99
C ARG A 166 -13.86 32.34 -11.48
N PRO A 167 -14.36 33.38 -10.77
CA PRO A 167 -15.38 34.25 -11.29
C PRO A 167 -14.80 34.94 -12.56
N ARG A 168 -15.50 34.83 -13.66
CA ARG A 168 -15.18 35.61 -14.89
C ARG A 168 -15.25 37.09 -14.48
N ARG A 169 -14.11 37.77 -14.45
CA ARG A 169 -14.09 39.22 -14.42
C ARG A 169 -14.67 39.70 -15.77
N ARG A 170 -15.77 40.41 -15.68
CA ARG A 170 -16.27 41.26 -16.77
C ARG A 170 -15.40 42.51 -16.88
#